data_7e7e578cc1b813004a148a8a97e79f6d
#
_entry.id   7e7e578cc1b813004a148a8a97e79f6d
#
_cell.length_a   1.000
_cell.length_b   1.000
_cell.length_c   1.000
_cell.angle_alpha   90.00
_cell.angle_beta   90.00
_cell.angle_gamma   90.00
#
_symmetry.space_group_name_H-M   'P 1'
#
loop_
_entity.id
_entity.type
_entity.pdbx_description
1 polymer ?
#
loop_
_entity_poly.entity_id
_entity_poly.type
_entity_poly.pdbx_seq_one_letter_code
_entity_poly.pdbx_strand_id
1 'polypeptide(L)'
;MSSQKVKTVLFVCVENSCRSQLAEAVSNHLFPDKLQAFSAGSNPAKEVNPKAVRSLKSMGIIHKGKTKSIGQLKGKKYDYNVGMGCGDACPNIAGAQILEWDIPDPKLFESKKFNKVRDMIKEKIESELL
;
A
#
# COMPACT_ATOMS: atom_id res chain seq x y z
N MET A 1 -13.23 -12.59 -25.34
CA MET A 1 -13.17 -11.66 -24.21
C MET A 1 -12.11 -12.12 -23.22
N SER A 2 -11.06 -11.39 -23.13
CA SER A 2 -10.03 -11.77 -22.18
C SER A 2 -10.49 -11.40 -20.79
N SER A 3 -10.75 -12.38 -19.97
CA SER A 3 -10.93 -12.14 -18.56
C SER A 3 -9.56 -11.80 -17.98
N GLN A 4 -9.29 -10.54 -17.79
CA GLN A 4 -8.12 -10.15 -17.03
C GLN A 4 -8.41 -10.50 -15.56
N LYS A 5 -7.65 -11.45 -15.06
CA LYS A 5 -7.76 -11.83 -13.66
C LYS A 5 -7.24 -10.68 -12.80
N VAL A 6 -8.07 -10.22 -11.88
CA VAL A 6 -7.65 -9.24 -10.88
C VAL A 6 -6.63 -9.90 -9.96
N LYS A 7 -5.48 -9.26 -9.79
CA LYS A 7 -4.43 -9.76 -8.90
C LYS A 7 -4.58 -9.15 -7.51
N THR A 8 -4.30 -9.95 -6.49
CA THR A 8 -4.36 -9.49 -5.11
C THR A 8 -2.97 -9.08 -4.64
N VAL A 9 -2.89 -7.94 -3.96
CA VAL A 9 -1.63 -7.37 -3.48
C VAL A 9 -1.76 -7.02 -2.01
N LEU A 10 -0.78 -7.42 -1.21
CA LEU A 10 -0.65 -6.97 0.17
C LEU A 10 0.52 -6.01 0.27
N PHE A 11 0.25 -4.77 0.64
CA PHE A 11 1.28 -3.77 0.92
C PHE A 11 1.57 -3.74 2.41
N VAL A 12 2.84 -3.83 2.77
CA VAL A 12 3.25 -3.88 4.17
C VAL A 12 4.25 -2.79 4.48
N CYS A 13 4.01 -2.04 5.54
CA CYS A 13 4.98 -1.14 6.14
C CYS A 13 4.89 -1.28 7.66
N VAL A 14 5.67 -0.51 8.41
CA VAL A 14 5.70 -0.70 9.88
C VAL A 14 4.38 -0.29 10.51
N GLU A 15 3.94 0.95 10.32
CA GLU A 15 2.78 1.51 11.02
C GLU A 15 1.45 1.38 10.27
N ASN A 16 1.49 1.02 8.98
CA ASN A 16 0.28 0.99 8.15
C ASN A 16 -0.49 2.32 8.18
N SER A 17 0.23 3.43 8.29
CA SER A 17 -0.41 4.74 8.41
C SER A 17 -0.14 5.67 7.23
N CYS A 18 0.94 5.48 6.49
CA CYS A 18 1.32 6.31 5.35
C CYS A 18 1.52 5.49 4.08
N ARG A 19 2.72 4.89 3.92
CA ARG A 19 3.14 4.25 2.66
C ARG A 19 2.20 3.17 2.17
N SER A 20 1.90 2.19 3.00
CA SER A 20 1.03 1.09 2.60
C SER A 20 -0.42 1.52 2.40
N GLN A 21 -0.89 2.51 3.16
CA GLN A 21 -2.23 3.08 2.96
C GLN A 21 -2.33 3.82 1.63
N LEU A 22 -1.29 4.59 1.26
CA LEU A 22 -1.23 5.25 -0.04
C LEU A 22 -1.29 4.22 -1.17
N ALA A 23 -0.49 3.16 -1.06
CA ALA A 23 -0.44 2.12 -2.09
C ALA A 23 -1.78 1.39 -2.24
N GLU A 24 -2.42 1.03 -1.13
CA GLU A 24 -3.73 0.38 -1.14
C GLU A 24 -4.78 1.27 -1.81
N ALA A 25 -4.86 2.53 -1.41
CA ALA A 25 -5.86 3.46 -1.92
C ALA A 25 -5.65 3.76 -3.41
N VAL A 26 -4.42 4.03 -3.83
CA VAL A 26 -4.10 4.29 -5.23
C VAL A 26 -4.44 3.08 -6.11
N SER A 27 -4.06 1.88 -5.66
CA SER A 27 -4.34 0.66 -6.41
C SER A 27 -5.84 0.42 -6.58
N ASN A 28 -6.60 0.54 -5.51
CA ASN A 28 -8.03 0.24 -5.55
C ASN A 28 -8.86 1.31 -6.27
N HIS A 29 -8.42 2.56 -6.26
CA HIS A 29 -9.14 3.64 -6.91
C HIS A 29 -8.77 3.85 -8.37
N LEU A 30 -7.48 3.71 -8.71
CA LEU A 30 -7.03 3.98 -10.08
C LEU A 30 -6.96 2.72 -10.95
N PHE A 31 -6.76 1.55 -10.34
CA PHE A 31 -6.58 0.31 -11.08
C PHE A 31 -7.48 -0.83 -10.56
N PRO A 32 -8.78 -0.55 -10.32
CA PRO A 32 -9.67 -1.58 -9.74
C PRO A 32 -9.89 -2.77 -10.65
N ASP A 33 -9.72 -2.61 -11.96
CA ASP A 33 -9.88 -3.69 -12.93
C ASP A 33 -8.69 -4.64 -12.95
N LYS A 34 -7.58 -4.24 -12.35
CA LYS A 34 -6.33 -5.02 -12.40
C LYS A 34 -5.84 -5.46 -11.04
N LEU A 35 -6.15 -4.69 -9.99
CA LEU A 35 -5.63 -4.94 -8.65
C LEU A 35 -6.73 -4.88 -7.60
N GLN A 36 -6.64 -5.80 -6.66
CA GLN A 36 -7.37 -5.74 -5.40
C GLN A 36 -6.32 -5.65 -4.30
N ALA A 37 -6.21 -4.49 -3.66
CA ALA A 37 -5.13 -4.21 -2.73
C ALA A 37 -5.58 -4.24 -1.29
N PHE A 38 -4.68 -4.71 -0.44
CA PHE A 38 -4.82 -4.74 1.01
C PHE A 38 -3.55 -4.16 1.60
N SER A 39 -3.60 -3.70 2.83
CA SER A 39 -2.42 -3.19 3.52
C SER A 39 -2.43 -3.61 4.98
N ALA A 40 -1.23 -3.71 5.56
CA ALA A 40 -1.06 -4.05 6.95
C ALA A 40 0.29 -3.52 7.46
N GLY A 41 0.44 -3.49 8.78
CA GLY A 41 1.68 -3.11 9.42
C GLY A 41 2.13 -4.10 10.48
N SER A 42 3.43 -4.16 10.69
CA SER A 42 4.00 -4.99 11.76
C SER A 42 3.74 -4.36 13.14
N ASN A 43 3.56 -3.05 13.18
CA ASN A 43 3.26 -2.31 14.42
C ASN A 43 2.30 -1.17 14.07
N PRO A 44 0.99 -1.48 13.86
CA PRO A 44 0.04 -0.50 13.36
C PRO A 44 -0.13 0.70 14.28
N ALA A 45 -0.16 1.90 13.70
CA ALA A 45 -0.49 3.12 14.41
C ALA A 45 -1.97 3.11 14.79
N LYS A 46 -2.38 4.03 15.65
CA LYS A 46 -3.79 4.14 16.07
C LYS A 46 -4.72 4.48 14.92
N GLU A 47 -4.24 5.27 13.96
CA GLU A 47 -5.05 5.71 12.83
C GLU A 47 -4.18 5.97 11.61
N VAL A 48 -4.82 6.04 10.46
CA VAL A 48 -4.16 6.46 9.22
C VAL A 48 -3.71 7.92 9.39
N ASN A 49 -2.48 8.22 8.95
CA ASN A 49 -1.93 9.55 9.07
C ASN A 49 -2.80 10.55 8.28
N PRO A 50 -3.25 11.66 8.91
CA PRO A 50 -4.07 12.66 8.22
C PRO A 50 -3.42 13.24 6.97
N LYS A 51 -2.09 13.28 6.92
CA LYS A 51 -1.36 13.73 5.71
C LYS A 51 -1.60 12.78 4.54
N ALA A 52 -1.69 11.47 4.81
CA ALA A 52 -2.00 10.50 3.76
C ALA A 52 -3.42 10.71 3.23
N VAL A 53 -4.37 10.93 4.12
CA VAL A 53 -5.77 11.21 3.74
C VAL A 53 -5.83 12.46 2.87
N ARG A 54 -5.15 13.54 3.27
CA ARG A 54 -5.13 14.80 2.50
C ARG A 54 -4.43 14.65 1.15
N SER A 55 -3.33 13.90 1.13
CA SER A 55 -2.59 13.67 -0.11
C SER A 55 -3.44 12.92 -1.13
N LEU A 56 -4.17 11.91 -0.68
CA LEU A 56 -5.08 11.16 -1.54
C LEU A 56 -6.24 12.02 -2.00
N LYS A 57 -6.80 12.84 -1.12
CA LYS A 57 -7.89 13.76 -1.47
C LYS A 57 -7.47 14.72 -2.57
N SER A 58 -6.23 15.19 -2.56
CA SER A 58 -5.73 16.12 -3.57
C SER A 58 -5.66 15.50 -4.97
N MET A 59 -5.69 14.17 -5.08
CA MET A 59 -5.77 13.48 -6.37
C MET A 59 -7.16 12.86 -6.62
N GLY A 60 -8.16 13.27 -5.86
CA GLY A 60 -9.55 12.84 -6.06
C GLY A 60 -9.94 11.56 -5.34
N ILE A 61 -9.13 11.07 -4.42
CA ILE A 61 -9.41 9.83 -3.68
C ILE A 61 -9.84 10.15 -2.26
N ILE A 62 -11.06 9.74 -1.90
CA ILE A 62 -11.55 9.86 -0.52
C ILE A 62 -11.25 8.54 0.19
N HIS A 63 -10.23 8.55 1.04
CA HIS A 63 -9.76 7.35 1.72
C HIS A 63 -10.42 7.18 3.08
N LYS A 64 -11.04 6.02 3.29
CA LYS A 64 -11.72 5.65 4.54
C LYS A 64 -11.10 4.40 5.16
N GLY A 65 -9.83 4.14 4.86
CA GLY A 65 -9.13 2.97 5.38
C GLY A 65 -8.82 3.06 6.86
N LYS A 66 -8.50 1.92 7.44
CA LYS A 66 -8.08 1.79 8.83
C LYS A 66 -6.73 1.12 8.89
N THR A 67 -5.98 1.38 9.96
CA THR A 67 -4.74 0.67 10.22
C THR A 67 -5.07 -0.78 10.59
N LYS A 68 -4.22 -1.70 10.13
CA LYS A 68 -4.42 -3.14 10.35
C LYS A 68 -3.09 -3.80 10.66
N SER A 69 -3.12 -4.82 11.51
CA SER A 69 -1.95 -5.64 11.76
C SER A 69 -1.85 -6.76 10.72
N ILE A 70 -0.64 -7.25 10.51
CA ILE A 70 -0.40 -8.38 9.63
C ILE A 70 -1.24 -9.60 10.05
N GLY A 71 -1.37 -9.81 11.36
CA GLY A 71 -2.17 -10.92 11.88
C GLY A 71 -3.63 -10.90 11.49
N GLN A 72 -4.19 -9.72 11.27
CA GLN A 72 -5.60 -9.59 10.86
C GLN A 72 -5.84 -10.08 9.43
N LEU A 73 -4.78 -10.19 8.63
CA LEU A 73 -4.86 -10.61 7.24
C LEU A 73 -4.30 -12.02 7.02
N LYS A 74 -4.05 -12.77 8.08
CA LYS A 74 -3.58 -14.16 7.99
C LYS A 74 -4.62 -15.05 7.31
N GLY A 75 -4.14 -16.03 6.56
CA GLY A 75 -5.00 -17.00 5.89
C GLY A 75 -5.47 -16.59 4.51
N LYS A 76 -5.28 -15.34 4.12
CA LYS A 76 -5.57 -14.89 2.76
C LYS A 76 -4.41 -15.20 1.84
N LYS A 77 -4.72 -15.47 0.57
CA LYS A 77 -3.71 -15.68 -0.45
C LYS A 77 -3.54 -14.40 -1.26
N TYR A 78 -2.30 -14.08 -1.58
CA TYR A 78 -1.97 -12.89 -2.35
C TYR A 78 -1.08 -13.27 -3.52
N ASP A 79 -1.26 -12.59 -4.66
CA ASP A 79 -0.37 -12.73 -5.80
C ASP A 79 0.96 -12.02 -5.54
N TYR A 80 0.89 -10.86 -4.85
CA TYR A 80 2.07 -10.07 -4.50
C TYR A 80 2.07 -9.71 -3.02
N ASN A 81 3.27 -9.70 -2.45
CA ASN A 81 3.53 -9.17 -1.10
C ASN A 81 4.60 -8.09 -1.24
N VAL A 82 4.21 -6.83 -1.11
CA VAL A 82 5.10 -5.69 -1.34
C VAL A 82 5.49 -5.07 0.00
N GLY A 83 6.77 -5.21 0.36
CA GLY A 83 7.34 -4.56 1.53
C GLY A 83 7.76 -3.14 1.20
N MET A 84 7.44 -2.21 2.07
CA MET A 84 7.70 -0.79 1.87
C MET A 84 8.50 -0.21 3.02
N GLY A 85 9.65 -0.83 3.31
CA GLY A 85 10.55 -0.34 4.33
C GLY A 85 10.32 -0.91 5.72
N CYS A 86 9.71 -2.08 5.84
CA CYS A 86 9.52 -2.75 7.12
C CYS A 86 10.69 -3.64 7.54
N GLY A 87 11.70 -3.77 6.68
CA GLY A 87 12.88 -4.59 6.97
C GLY A 87 12.54 -6.04 7.27
N ASP A 88 13.16 -6.59 8.31
CA ASP A 88 12.96 -7.99 8.69
C ASP A 88 11.58 -8.27 9.28
N ALA A 89 10.82 -7.23 9.58
CA ALA A 89 9.47 -7.37 10.12
C ALA A 89 8.42 -7.68 9.05
N CYS A 90 8.79 -7.60 7.77
CA CYS A 90 7.87 -7.94 6.68
C CYS A 90 7.59 -9.43 6.67
N PRO A 91 6.31 -9.85 6.55
CA PRO A 91 5.97 -11.26 6.54
C PRO A 91 6.41 -11.92 5.25
N ASN A 92 6.78 -13.19 5.34
CA ASN A 92 7.02 -14.03 4.19
C ASN A 92 5.76 -14.85 3.95
N ILE A 93 4.96 -14.43 2.95
CA ILE A 93 3.69 -15.09 2.65
C ILE A 93 3.91 -16.12 1.55
N ALA A 94 3.63 -17.39 1.89
CA ALA A 94 3.79 -18.49 0.95
C ALA A 94 2.92 -18.29 -0.30
N GLY A 95 3.50 -18.53 -1.47
CA GLY A 95 2.79 -18.46 -2.74
C GLY A 95 2.72 -17.06 -3.36
N ALA A 96 3.12 -16.02 -2.63
CA ALA A 96 3.13 -14.66 -3.16
C ALA A 96 4.49 -14.33 -3.77
N GLN A 97 4.51 -13.52 -4.82
CA GLN A 97 5.73 -12.93 -5.32
C GLN A 97 6.11 -11.79 -4.38
N ILE A 98 7.28 -11.87 -3.78
CA ILE A 98 7.73 -10.89 -2.81
C ILE A 98 8.51 -9.79 -3.51
N LEU A 99 8.07 -8.54 -3.30
CA LEU A 99 8.74 -7.35 -3.82
C LEU A 99 9.12 -6.45 -2.66
N GLU A 100 10.26 -5.80 -2.77
CA GLU A 100 10.73 -4.82 -1.79
C GLU A 100 10.88 -3.48 -2.49
N TRP A 101 10.14 -2.48 -2.04
CA TRP A 101 10.23 -1.13 -2.59
C TRP A 101 10.93 -0.21 -1.61
N ASP A 102 11.96 0.47 -2.09
CA ASP A 102 12.68 1.45 -1.29
C ASP A 102 11.94 2.78 -1.37
N ILE A 103 10.94 2.95 -0.51
CA ILE A 103 10.11 4.14 -0.46
C ILE A 103 10.43 4.90 0.83
N PRO A 104 10.81 6.19 0.76
CA PRO A 104 11.09 6.95 1.98
C PRO A 104 9.83 7.11 2.81
N ASP A 105 10.00 7.08 4.15
CA ASP A 105 8.88 7.30 5.06
C ASP A 105 8.51 8.79 5.08
N PRO A 106 7.31 9.16 4.58
CA PRO A 106 6.94 10.56 4.47
C PRO A 106 6.31 11.14 5.75
N LYS A 107 6.30 10.41 6.83
CA LYS A 107 5.58 10.76 8.06
C LYS A 107 5.83 12.20 8.53
N LEU A 108 7.09 12.66 8.42
CA LEU A 108 7.50 13.98 8.86
C LEU A 108 7.63 15.00 7.72
N PHE A 109 7.24 14.62 6.50
CA PHE A 109 7.36 15.49 5.34
C PHE A 109 6.21 16.50 5.29
N GLU A 110 6.49 17.68 4.76
CA GLU A 110 5.45 18.65 4.41
C GLU A 110 4.61 18.13 3.24
N SER A 111 3.45 18.76 3.00
CA SER A 111 2.47 18.30 2.01
C SER A 111 3.05 18.08 0.61
N LYS A 112 3.86 19.00 0.13
CA LYS A 112 4.43 18.94 -1.22
C LYS A 112 5.36 17.73 -1.37
N LYS A 113 6.22 17.51 -0.39
CA LYS A 113 7.17 16.40 -0.38
C LYS A 113 6.44 15.07 -0.13
N PHE A 114 5.40 15.10 0.70
CA PHE A 114 4.54 13.95 0.94
C PHE A 114 3.87 13.49 -0.36
N ASN A 115 3.35 14.44 -1.15
CA ASN A 115 2.71 14.12 -2.42
C ASN A 115 3.69 13.51 -3.43
N LYS A 116 4.97 13.87 -3.37
CA LYS A 116 5.98 13.24 -4.22
C LYS A 116 6.16 11.76 -3.89
N VAL A 117 6.08 11.40 -2.61
CA VAL A 117 6.15 9.99 -2.19
C VAL A 117 4.92 9.24 -2.70
N ARG A 118 3.73 9.84 -2.61
CA ARG A 118 2.50 9.28 -3.18
C ARG A 118 2.67 8.99 -4.68
N ASP A 119 3.21 9.94 -5.42
CA ASP A 119 3.40 9.81 -6.86
C ASP A 119 4.45 8.74 -7.20
N MET A 120 5.49 8.63 -6.38
CA MET A 120 6.50 7.58 -6.51
C MET A 120 5.88 6.19 -6.34
N ILE A 121 4.99 6.04 -5.36
CA ILE A 121 4.27 4.79 -5.12
C ILE A 121 3.39 4.44 -6.33
N LYS A 122 2.68 5.42 -6.87
CA LYS A 122 1.87 5.22 -8.07
C LYS A 122 2.70 4.74 -9.25
N GLU A 123 3.86 5.34 -9.48
CA GLU A 123 4.77 4.90 -10.54
C GLU A 123 5.25 3.46 -10.35
N LYS A 124 5.55 3.08 -9.12
CA LYS A 124 5.96 1.70 -8.81
C LYS A 124 4.84 0.71 -9.11
N ILE A 125 3.61 1.06 -8.75
CA ILE A 125 2.45 0.23 -9.05
C ILE A 125 2.33 0.04 -10.56
N GLU A 126 2.42 1.11 -11.32
CA GLU A 126 2.29 1.06 -12.77
C GLU A 126 3.40 0.25 -13.43
N SER A 127 4.63 0.36 -12.94
CA SER A 127 5.77 -0.31 -13.57
C SER A 127 5.95 -1.77 -13.13
N GLU A 128 5.51 -2.14 -11.93
CA GLU A 128 5.80 -3.45 -11.39
C GLU A 128 4.59 -4.36 -11.15
N LEU A 129 3.39 -3.81 -11.04
CA LEU A 129 2.20 -4.60 -10.73
C LEU A 129 1.18 -4.66 -11.87
N LEU A 130 1.31 -3.82 -12.87
CA LEU A 130 0.42 -3.81 -14.04
C LEU A 130 1.08 -4.47 -15.29
#